data_9debd5416435b09e9b3f9ab57f903299
#
_entry.id   9debd5416435b09e9b3f9ab57f903299
#
_cell.length_a   1.000
_cell.length_b   1.000
_cell.length_c   1.000
_cell.angle_alpha   90.00
_cell.angle_beta   90.00
_cell.angle_gamma   90.00
#
_symmetry.space_group_name_H-M   'P 1'
#
loop_
_entity.id
_entity.type
_entity.pdbx_description
1 polymer ?
#
loop_
_entity_poly.entity_id
_entity_poly.type
_entity_poly.pdbx_seq_one_letter_code
_entity_poly.pdbx_strand_id
1 'polypeptide(L)'
;MHRLMIFLFCFLTVVCSSMKPSTSVEWLKLDDVNAKLTQQAKPVLIDLYTDWCHWCKVMDKKTYTNPKVINYISEHFYASKINAETKETLTWRNKAYTYNDSYHINNFALYISNGQASFPTTVIIPAENTEPIPVPGLLEPKELEPILKYFGEGSYKTMSYPQFQKTFHSSW
;
A
#
# COMPACT_ATOMS: atom_id res chain seq x y z
N MET A 1 64.22 -23.26 -6.78
CA MET A 1 63.11 -22.55 -7.49
C MET A 1 61.85 -22.73 -6.66
N HIS A 2 61.56 -21.77 -5.75
CA HIS A 2 60.40 -21.79 -4.88
C HIS A 2 59.31 -20.93 -5.54
N ARG A 3 58.21 -21.58 -5.94
CA ARG A 3 57.00 -20.87 -6.43
C ARG A 3 56.16 -20.42 -5.23
N LEU A 4 56.15 -19.14 -4.98
CA LEU A 4 55.31 -18.47 -3.97
C LEU A 4 53.90 -18.34 -4.54
N MET A 5 52.95 -19.16 -4.05
CA MET A 5 51.54 -19.08 -4.37
C MET A 5 50.89 -18.04 -3.45
N ILE A 6 50.59 -16.86 -4.01
CA ILE A 6 49.83 -15.79 -3.31
C ILE A 6 48.36 -16.13 -3.42
N PHE A 7 47.74 -16.55 -2.30
CA PHE A 7 46.31 -16.68 -2.17
C PHE A 7 45.67 -15.31 -1.96
N LEU A 8 45.06 -14.77 -2.99
CA LEU A 8 44.28 -13.52 -2.90
C LEU A 8 42.94 -13.83 -2.22
N PHE A 9 42.86 -13.55 -0.92
CA PHE A 9 41.62 -13.71 -0.15
C PHE A 9 40.72 -12.51 -0.46
N CYS A 10 39.76 -12.69 -1.37
CA CYS A 10 38.75 -11.69 -1.71
C CYS A 10 37.75 -11.56 -0.54
N PHE A 11 37.94 -10.57 0.32
CA PHE A 11 37.04 -10.26 1.43
C PHE A 11 35.76 -9.64 0.85
N LEU A 12 34.73 -10.46 0.65
CA LEU A 12 33.40 -10.00 0.24
C LEU A 12 32.74 -9.32 1.45
N THR A 13 32.86 -8.00 1.56
CA THR A 13 32.15 -7.21 2.59
C THR A 13 30.67 -7.19 2.25
N VAL A 14 29.87 -7.98 2.95
CA VAL A 14 28.42 -7.88 2.94
C VAL A 14 28.05 -6.56 3.64
N VAL A 15 27.70 -5.57 2.83
CA VAL A 15 27.12 -4.32 3.33
C VAL A 15 25.70 -4.62 3.77
N CYS A 16 25.51 -4.92 5.04
CA CYS A 16 24.21 -5.05 5.67
C CYS A 16 23.63 -3.63 5.78
N SER A 17 22.84 -3.21 4.79
CA SER A 17 22.10 -1.95 4.85
C SER A 17 21.07 -2.04 5.98
N SER A 18 21.41 -1.48 7.13
CA SER A 18 20.47 -1.33 8.24
C SER A 18 19.39 -0.33 7.84
N MET A 19 18.24 -0.82 7.42
CA MET A 19 17.06 0.02 7.19
C MET A 19 16.63 0.62 8.54
N LYS A 20 16.71 1.94 8.66
CA LYS A 20 16.14 2.64 9.82
C LYS A 20 14.63 2.40 9.83
N PRO A 21 14.03 2.10 11.01
CA PRO A 21 12.60 1.98 11.10
C PRO A 21 11.94 3.29 10.66
N SER A 22 10.95 3.21 9.77
CA SER A 22 10.18 4.36 9.35
C SER A 22 9.30 4.85 10.51
N THR A 23 9.22 6.15 10.70
CA THR A 23 8.37 6.77 11.73
C THR A 23 6.98 7.15 11.21
N SER A 24 6.74 6.98 9.91
CA SER A 24 5.47 7.26 9.23
C SER A 24 5.33 6.38 7.99
N VAL A 25 4.10 6.18 7.52
CA VAL A 25 3.86 5.58 6.21
C VAL A 25 4.42 6.50 5.12
N GLU A 26 5.21 5.96 4.21
CA GLU A 26 5.69 6.69 3.03
C GLU A 26 4.58 6.72 1.99
N TRP A 27 3.87 7.85 1.89
CA TRP A 27 2.83 8.06 0.91
C TRP A 27 3.42 8.51 -0.43
N LEU A 28 3.43 7.61 -1.39
CA LEU A 28 3.94 7.87 -2.74
C LEU A 28 2.89 8.60 -3.59
N LYS A 29 3.35 9.41 -4.54
CA LYS A 29 2.48 9.88 -5.63
C LYS A 29 2.07 8.70 -6.51
N LEU A 30 0.91 8.77 -7.15
CA LEU A 30 0.39 7.68 -7.96
C LEU A 30 1.32 7.35 -9.15
N ASP A 31 1.98 8.35 -9.73
CA ASP A 31 2.96 8.15 -10.80
C ASP A 31 4.21 7.41 -10.31
N ASP A 32 4.66 7.67 -9.08
CA ASP A 32 5.79 6.94 -8.47
C ASP A 32 5.39 5.48 -8.18
N VAL A 33 4.14 5.24 -7.77
CA VAL A 33 3.61 3.87 -7.63
C VAL A 33 3.63 3.14 -8.97
N ASN A 34 3.14 3.78 -10.05
CA ASN A 34 3.20 3.22 -11.40
C ASN A 34 4.63 2.87 -11.81
N ALA A 35 5.59 3.78 -11.58
CA ALA A 35 7.00 3.55 -11.90
C ALA A 35 7.61 2.40 -11.10
N LYS A 36 7.30 2.30 -9.79
CA LYS A 36 7.78 1.20 -8.94
C LYS A 36 7.20 -0.16 -9.35
N LEU A 37 5.94 -0.20 -9.78
CA LEU A 37 5.28 -1.44 -10.24
C LEU A 37 5.94 -2.01 -11.51
N THR A 38 6.57 -1.19 -12.35
CA THR A 38 7.34 -1.69 -13.51
C THR A 38 8.65 -2.39 -13.11
N GLN A 39 9.17 -2.07 -11.92
CA GLN A 39 10.44 -2.62 -11.43
C GLN A 39 10.21 -3.84 -10.54
N GLN A 40 9.22 -3.77 -9.66
CA GLN A 40 8.89 -4.85 -8.73
C GLN A 40 7.38 -4.89 -8.47
N ALA A 41 6.78 -6.04 -8.69
CA ALA A 41 5.37 -6.27 -8.37
C ALA A 41 5.19 -6.32 -6.84
N LYS A 42 4.37 -5.41 -6.31
CA LYS A 42 3.89 -5.38 -4.93
C LYS A 42 2.40 -5.04 -4.91
N PRO A 43 1.64 -5.49 -3.90
CA PRO A 43 0.31 -4.94 -3.67
C PRO A 43 0.37 -3.42 -3.44
N VAL A 44 -0.67 -2.73 -3.89
CA VAL A 44 -0.83 -1.29 -3.65
C VAL A 44 -1.89 -1.06 -2.59
N LEU A 45 -1.60 -0.20 -1.64
CA LEU A 45 -2.55 0.32 -0.67
C LEU A 45 -2.84 1.77 -0.99
N ILE A 46 -4.12 2.12 -1.13
CA ILE A 46 -4.54 3.51 -1.32
C ILE A 46 -5.44 3.91 -0.15
N ASP A 47 -5.05 4.98 0.55
CA ASP A 47 -5.94 5.69 1.48
C ASP A 47 -6.73 6.73 0.71
N LEU A 48 -8.02 6.47 0.51
CA LEU A 48 -8.94 7.37 -0.18
C LEU A 48 -9.66 8.26 0.84
N TYR A 49 -9.44 9.57 0.75
CA TYR A 49 -9.92 10.54 1.72
C TYR A 49 -10.50 11.80 1.06
N THR A 50 -11.06 12.69 1.89
CA THR A 50 -11.39 14.08 1.55
C THR A 50 -10.93 15.01 2.68
N ASP A 51 -10.73 16.30 2.39
CA ASP A 51 -10.20 17.26 3.37
C ASP A 51 -11.17 17.53 4.54
N TRP A 52 -12.48 17.42 4.30
CA TRP A 52 -13.52 17.58 5.31
C TRP A 52 -13.77 16.32 6.15
N CYS A 53 -13.22 15.17 5.76
CA CYS A 53 -13.48 13.87 6.40
C CYS A 53 -12.86 13.81 7.81
N HIS A 54 -13.72 13.86 8.84
CA HIS A 54 -13.29 13.73 10.23
C HIS A 54 -12.66 12.37 10.53
N TRP A 55 -13.31 11.29 10.10
CA TRP A 55 -12.85 9.93 10.36
C TRP A 55 -11.54 9.58 9.63
N CYS A 56 -11.26 10.20 8.49
CA CYS A 56 -9.96 10.10 7.82
C CYS A 56 -8.84 10.65 8.72
N LYS A 57 -9.06 11.83 9.32
CA LYS A 57 -8.11 12.45 10.26
C LYS A 57 -7.90 11.59 11.52
N VAL A 58 -8.95 10.90 11.98
CA VAL A 58 -8.84 9.93 13.09
C VAL A 58 -8.00 8.73 12.67
N MET A 59 -8.23 8.17 11.49
CA MET A 59 -7.47 7.04 10.94
C MET A 59 -5.99 7.40 10.74
N ASP A 60 -5.70 8.59 10.24
CA ASP A 60 -4.34 9.11 10.13
C ASP A 60 -3.60 9.07 11.48
N LYS A 61 -4.27 9.53 12.54
CA LYS A 61 -3.65 9.66 13.86
C LYS A 61 -3.57 8.35 14.64
N LYS A 62 -4.50 7.43 14.44
CA LYS A 62 -4.58 6.18 15.23
C LYS A 62 -3.99 4.99 14.51
N THR A 63 -4.24 4.88 13.21
CA THR A 63 -3.89 3.69 12.43
C THR A 63 -2.58 3.88 11.70
N TYR A 64 -2.45 4.93 10.90
CA TYR A 64 -1.25 5.14 10.09
C TYR A 64 -0.04 5.71 10.85
N THR A 65 -0.18 5.99 12.15
CA THR A 65 0.94 6.27 13.07
C THR A 65 1.35 5.06 13.92
N ASN A 66 0.61 3.95 13.86
CA ASN A 66 0.95 2.75 14.61
C ASN A 66 2.22 2.11 14.02
N PRO A 67 3.27 1.85 14.83
CA PRO A 67 4.55 1.33 14.32
C PRO A 67 4.44 0.00 13.59
N LYS A 68 3.52 -0.89 13.99
CA LYS A 68 3.31 -2.19 13.34
C LYS A 68 2.68 -2.00 11.96
N VAL A 69 1.71 -1.08 11.83
CA VAL A 69 1.09 -0.71 10.55
C VAL A 69 2.14 -0.10 9.61
N ILE A 70 2.91 0.89 10.11
CA ILE A 70 3.96 1.57 9.34
C ILE A 70 4.96 0.56 8.77
N ASN A 71 5.52 -0.26 9.65
CA ASN A 71 6.55 -1.23 9.27
C ASN A 71 6.00 -2.24 8.24
N TYR A 72 4.80 -2.76 8.49
CA TYR A 72 4.21 -3.74 7.59
C TYR A 72 3.88 -3.16 6.21
N ILE A 73 3.30 -1.96 6.15
CA ILE A 73 3.02 -1.29 4.88
C ILE A 73 4.32 -1.01 4.11
N SER A 74 5.35 -0.48 4.77
CA SER A 74 6.63 -0.16 4.12
C SER A 74 7.30 -1.38 3.50
N GLU A 75 7.18 -2.54 4.14
CA GLU A 75 7.79 -3.77 3.70
C GLU A 75 7.00 -4.45 2.56
N HIS A 76 5.67 -4.47 2.66
CA HIS A 76 4.83 -5.30 1.81
C HIS A 76 4.02 -4.55 0.75
N PHE A 77 3.88 -3.22 0.82
CA PHE A 77 3.02 -2.44 -0.07
C PHE A 77 3.74 -1.25 -0.71
N TYR A 78 3.24 -0.80 -1.84
CA TYR A 78 3.38 0.58 -2.27
C TYR A 78 2.15 1.34 -1.78
N ALA A 79 2.34 2.38 -0.98
CA ALA A 79 1.25 3.12 -0.38
C ALA A 79 1.06 4.48 -1.06
N SER A 80 -0.18 4.83 -1.35
CA SER A 80 -0.56 6.15 -1.88
C SER A 80 -1.74 6.71 -1.10
N LYS A 81 -1.82 8.04 -1.01
CA LYS A 81 -2.91 8.74 -0.35
C LYS A 81 -3.56 9.68 -1.35
N ILE A 82 -4.85 9.50 -1.61
CA ILE A 82 -5.56 10.18 -2.69
C ILE A 82 -6.74 10.98 -2.12
N ASN A 83 -6.71 12.29 -2.34
CA ASN A 83 -7.89 13.11 -2.12
C ASN A 83 -8.90 12.84 -3.23
N ALA A 84 -10.07 12.31 -2.88
CA ALA A 84 -11.12 11.97 -3.84
C ALA A 84 -11.61 13.20 -4.63
N GLU A 85 -11.53 14.39 -4.06
CA GLU A 85 -11.99 15.65 -4.66
C GLU A 85 -10.88 16.39 -5.44
N THR A 86 -9.70 15.76 -5.64
CA THR A 86 -8.62 16.39 -6.41
C THR A 86 -9.05 16.72 -7.83
N LYS A 87 -8.73 17.92 -8.28
CA LYS A 87 -8.93 18.36 -9.67
C LYS A 87 -7.75 18.03 -10.58
N GLU A 88 -6.66 17.52 -10.02
CA GLU A 88 -5.52 17.07 -10.79
C GLU A 88 -5.91 15.85 -11.64
N THR A 89 -5.35 15.75 -12.83
CA THR A 89 -5.44 14.52 -13.63
C THR A 89 -4.56 13.47 -12.99
N LEU A 90 -5.16 12.34 -12.61
CA LEU A 90 -4.45 11.20 -12.06
C LEU A 90 -4.20 10.17 -13.15
N THR A 91 -2.99 9.63 -13.23
CA THR A 91 -2.66 8.57 -14.18
C THR A 91 -2.50 7.24 -13.45
N TRP A 92 -3.26 6.25 -13.88
CA TRP A 92 -3.13 4.88 -13.39
C TRP A 92 -3.03 3.92 -14.56
N ARG A 93 -1.94 3.15 -14.65
CA ARG A 93 -1.70 2.15 -15.71
C ARG A 93 -1.95 2.71 -17.12
N ASN A 94 -1.34 3.85 -17.43
CA ASN A 94 -1.46 4.57 -18.71
C ASN A 94 -2.87 5.12 -19.02
N LYS A 95 -3.82 5.06 -18.08
CA LYS A 95 -5.12 5.68 -18.21
C LYS A 95 -5.19 6.94 -17.38
N ALA A 96 -5.60 8.05 -18.00
CA ALA A 96 -5.83 9.32 -17.32
C ALA A 96 -7.25 9.38 -16.75
N TYR A 97 -7.36 9.89 -15.53
CA TYR A 97 -8.61 10.09 -14.82
C TYR A 97 -8.71 11.56 -14.41
N THR A 98 -9.74 12.22 -14.87
CA THR A 98 -10.00 13.63 -14.60
C THR A 98 -11.07 13.80 -13.53
N TYR A 99 -11.19 15.02 -13.00
CA TYR A 99 -12.27 15.40 -12.11
C TYR A 99 -13.63 15.26 -12.81
N ASN A 100 -14.64 14.81 -12.07
CA ASN A 100 -16.01 14.64 -12.53
C ASN A 100 -16.93 15.67 -11.85
N ASP A 101 -17.36 16.67 -12.62
CA ASP A 101 -18.17 17.77 -12.08
C ASP A 101 -19.57 17.29 -11.62
N SER A 102 -20.11 16.22 -12.20
CA SER A 102 -21.42 15.68 -11.81
C SER A 102 -21.42 14.99 -10.46
N TYR A 103 -20.30 14.35 -10.10
CA TYR A 103 -20.14 13.65 -8.82
C TYR A 103 -19.29 14.42 -7.81
N HIS A 104 -18.69 15.53 -8.23
CA HIS A 104 -17.76 16.35 -7.43
C HIS A 104 -16.54 15.59 -6.89
N ILE A 105 -16.12 14.53 -7.57
CA ILE A 105 -14.93 13.76 -7.25
C ILE A 105 -14.16 13.36 -8.51
N ASN A 106 -12.90 12.95 -8.33
CA ASN A 106 -12.09 12.45 -9.43
C ASN A 106 -12.57 11.08 -9.92
N ASN A 107 -12.59 10.85 -11.23
CA ASN A 107 -12.97 9.57 -11.82
C ASN A 107 -12.09 8.39 -11.34
N PHE A 108 -10.85 8.65 -10.92
CA PHE A 108 -10.02 7.63 -10.29
C PHE A 108 -10.60 7.17 -8.95
N ALA A 109 -11.08 8.09 -8.13
CA ALA A 109 -11.74 7.77 -6.87
C ALA A 109 -13.01 6.92 -7.09
N LEU A 110 -13.81 7.25 -8.12
CA LEU A 110 -14.96 6.41 -8.51
C LEU A 110 -14.53 5.02 -8.93
N TYR A 111 -13.48 4.91 -9.75
CA TYR A 111 -12.97 3.63 -10.21
C TYR A 111 -12.50 2.75 -9.04
N ILE A 112 -11.63 3.26 -8.16
CA ILE A 112 -11.06 2.44 -7.08
C ILE A 112 -12.04 2.14 -5.95
N SER A 113 -13.12 2.90 -5.82
CA SER A 113 -14.19 2.67 -4.84
C SER A 113 -15.39 1.87 -5.39
N ASN A 114 -15.28 1.35 -6.64
CA ASN A 114 -16.38 0.68 -7.34
C ASN A 114 -17.66 1.55 -7.40
N GLY A 115 -17.50 2.86 -7.57
CA GLY A 115 -18.58 3.84 -7.61
C GLY A 115 -19.20 4.20 -6.26
N GLN A 116 -18.68 3.64 -5.14
CA GLN A 116 -19.20 3.89 -3.79
C GLN A 116 -18.24 4.84 -3.03
N ALA A 117 -18.37 6.13 -3.28
CA ALA A 117 -17.55 7.14 -2.62
C ALA A 117 -17.96 7.31 -1.15
N SER A 118 -17.28 6.59 -0.26
CA SER A 118 -17.34 6.77 1.19
C SER A 118 -15.95 7.00 1.76
N PHE A 119 -15.84 7.71 2.89
CA PHE A 119 -14.54 8.09 3.44
C PHE A 119 -14.48 7.91 4.96
N PRO A 120 -13.32 7.41 5.48
CA PRO A 120 -12.18 6.87 4.73
C PRO A 120 -12.53 5.57 4.00
N THR A 121 -11.79 5.24 2.94
CA THR A 121 -11.80 3.92 2.33
C THR A 121 -10.37 3.47 2.07
N THR A 122 -9.99 2.35 2.64
CA THR A 122 -8.74 1.68 2.29
C THR A 122 -8.96 0.84 1.04
N VAL A 123 -8.20 1.10 -0.01
CA VAL A 123 -8.29 0.30 -1.23
C VAL A 123 -7.04 -0.54 -1.39
N ILE A 124 -7.21 -1.83 -1.61
CA ILE A 124 -6.11 -2.74 -1.94
C ILE A 124 -6.18 -3.11 -3.42
N ILE A 125 -5.04 -3.03 -4.11
CA ILE A 125 -4.87 -3.56 -5.46
C ILE A 125 -3.79 -4.65 -5.36
N PRO A 126 -4.18 -5.94 -5.30
CA PRO A 126 -3.24 -7.03 -4.95
C PRO A 126 -2.21 -7.35 -6.04
N ALA A 127 -2.54 -7.14 -7.30
CA ALA A 127 -1.63 -7.38 -8.41
C ALA A 127 -1.91 -6.41 -9.56
N GLU A 128 -0.98 -6.35 -10.55
CA GLU A 128 -1.04 -5.37 -11.63
C GLU A 128 -2.34 -5.38 -12.43
N ASN A 129 -2.92 -6.53 -12.69
CA ASN A 129 -4.14 -6.68 -13.52
C ASN A 129 -5.40 -7.02 -12.72
N THR A 130 -5.36 -6.91 -11.39
CA THR A 130 -6.53 -7.16 -10.55
C THR A 130 -7.33 -5.89 -10.33
N GLU A 131 -8.63 -6.06 -10.16
CA GLU A 131 -9.53 -4.95 -9.82
C GLU A 131 -9.25 -4.43 -8.40
N PRO A 132 -9.46 -3.12 -8.16
CA PRO A 132 -9.38 -2.55 -6.82
C PRO A 132 -10.39 -3.19 -5.86
N ILE A 133 -9.96 -3.41 -4.63
CA ILE A 133 -10.78 -3.97 -3.56
C ILE A 133 -10.96 -2.89 -2.49
N PRO A 134 -12.07 -2.12 -2.50
CA PRO A 134 -12.34 -1.11 -1.49
C PRO A 134 -12.82 -1.75 -0.18
N VAL A 135 -12.28 -1.24 0.93
CA VAL A 135 -12.70 -1.55 2.30
C VAL A 135 -13.12 -0.23 2.94
N PRO A 136 -14.42 0.10 2.93
CA PRO A 136 -14.92 1.36 3.44
C PRO A 136 -14.93 1.41 4.96
N GLY A 137 -14.74 2.62 5.51
CA GLY A 137 -14.83 2.92 6.93
C GLY A 137 -13.48 3.06 7.63
N LEU A 138 -13.56 3.58 8.85
CA LEU A 138 -12.41 3.67 9.77
C LEU A 138 -11.98 2.24 10.14
N LEU A 139 -10.70 1.95 9.95
CA LEU A 139 -10.08 0.70 10.39
C LEU A 139 -9.07 1.02 11.50
N GLU A 140 -9.24 0.43 12.66
CA GLU A 140 -8.21 0.44 13.70
C GLU A 140 -7.05 -0.52 13.34
N PRO A 141 -5.85 -0.39 13.95
CA PRO A 141 -4.71 -1.24 13.60
C PRO A 141 -5.01 -2.74 13.58
N LYS A 142 -5.79 -3.22 14.56
CA LYS A 142 -6.18 -4.65 14.66
C LYS A 142 -7.16 -5.10 13.58
N GLU A 143 -7.98 -4.18 13.06
CA GLU A 143 -8.91 -4.45 11.97
C GLU A 143 -8.19 -4.42 10.61
N LEU A 144 -7.21 -3.53 10.47
CA LEU A 144 -6.40 -3.42 9.27
C LEU A 144 -5.39 -4.59 9.16
N GLU A 145 -4.89 -5.14 10.27
CA GLU A 145 -3.90 -6.21 10.30
C GLU A 145 -4.26 -7.41 9.42
N PRO A 146 -5.43 -8.07 9.59
CA PRO A 146 -5.76 -9.24 8.78
C PRO A 146 -5.88 -8.93 7.30
N ILE A 147 -6.32 -7.72 6.94
CA ILE A 147 -6.41 -7.29 5.54
C ILE A 147 -5.01 -7.16 4.95
N LEU A 148 -4.12 -6.44 5.64
CA LEU A 148 -2.75 -6.26 5.18
C LEU A 148 -2.02 -7.60 5.04
N LYS A 149 -2.15 -8.49 6.03
CA LYS A 149 -1.47 -9.80 5.98
C LYS A 149 -2.02 -10.69 4.88
N TYR A 150 -3.33 -10.72 4.69
CA TYR A 150 -3.94 -11.50 3.61
C TYR A 150 -3.39 -11.15 2.23
N PHE A 151 -3.23 -9.85 1.95
CA PHE A 151 -2.69 -9.39 0.67
C PHE A 151 -1.17 -9.33 0.64
N GLY A 152 -0.52 -8.86 1.71
CA GLY A 152 0.93 -8.70 1.78
C GLY A 152 1.70 -10.01 1.76
N GLU A 153 1.16 -11.07 2.40
CA GLU A 153 1.73 -12.43 2.40
C GLU A 153 1.28 -13.27 1.19
N GLY A 154 0.37 -12.74 0.36
CA GLY A 154 -0.10 -13.41 -0.84
C GLY A 154 -1.11 -14.54 -0.59
N SER A 155 -1.69 -14.64 0.61
CA SER A 155 -2.71 -15.65 0.95
C SER A 155 -3.94 -15.60 0.04
N TYR A 156 -4.27 -14.42 -0.51
CA TYR A 156 -5.34 -14.23 -1.48
C TYR A 156 -5.20 -15.08 -2.76
N LYS A 157 -3.99 -15.56 -3.06
CA LYS A 157 -3.72 -16.41 -4.22
C LYS A 157 -4.16 -17.85 -4.03
N THR A 158 -4.34 -18.28 -2.79
CA THR A 158 -4.56 -19.70 -2.44
C THR A 158 -5.84 -19.94 -1.67
N MET A 159 -6.40 -18.93 -0.99
CA MET A 159 -7.62 -19.08 -0.20
C MET A 159 -8.46 -17.80 -0.20
N SER A 160 -9.76 -17.93 0.07
CA SER A 160 -10.66 -16.79 0.24
C SER A 160 -10.42 -16.07 1.58
N TYR A 161 -10.78 -14.79 1.65
CA TYR A 161 -10.64 -14.00 2.89
C TYR A 161 -11.38 -14.62 4.09
N PRO A 162 -12.62 -15.14 3.96
CA PRO A 162 -13.28 -15.84 5.07
C PRO A 162 -12.57 -17.12 5.52
N GLN A 163 -11.88 -17.83 4.63
CA GLN A 163 -11.05 -18.99 5.02
C GLN A 163 -9.80 -18.55 5.78
N PHE A 164 -9.13 -17.49 5.30
CA PHE A 164 -7.98 -16.90 5.98
C PHE A 164 -8.35 -16.43 7.38
N GLN A 165 -9.46 -15.71 7.55
CA GLN A 165 -9.90 -15.21 8.85
C GLN A 165 -10.11 -16.30 9.91
N LYS A 166 -10.53 -17.51 9.53
CA LYS A 166 -10.72 -18.63 10.47
C LYS A 166 -9.44 -19.12 11.11
N THR A 167 -8.31 -18.95 10.42
CA THR A 167 -6.99 -19.41 10.90
C THR A 167 -6.07 -18.26 11.30
N PHE A 168 -6.54 -17.04 11.10
CA PHE A 168 -5.75 -15.84 11.41
C PHE A 168 -5.70 -15.59 12.91
N HIS A 169 -4.49 -15.35 13.43
CA HIS A 169 -4.25 -14.93 14.81
C HIS A 169 -3.57 -13.56 14.78
N SER A 170 -4.22 -12.57 15.38
CA SER A 170 -3.66 -11.21 15.49
C SER A 170 -2.37 -11.23 16.30
N SER A 171 -1.40 -10.44 15.83
CA SER A 171 -0.12 -10.19 16.50
C SER A 171 0.14 -8.70 16.81
N TRP A 172 -0.86 -7.85 16.55
CA TRP A 172 -0.78 -6.39 16.73
C TRP A 172 -1.55 -5.90 17.96
#